data_8bbb2ae561b16aeea02d72697098f2a4
#
_entry.id   8bbb2ae561b16aeea02d72697098f2a4
#
_cell.length_a   1.000
_cell.length_b   1.000
_cell.length_c   1.000
_cell.angle_alpha   90.00
_cell.angle_beta   90.00
_cell.angle_gamma   90.00
#
_symmetry.space_group_name_H-M   'P 1'
#
loop_
_entity.id
_entity.type
_entity.pdbx_description
1 polymer ?
#
loop_
_entity_poly.entity_id
_entity_poly.type
_entity_poly.pdbx_seq_one_letter_code
_entity_poly.pdbx_strand_id
1 'polypeptide(L)'
;MDERMFRSLFSLTFSLILGSACFAESVVLDVLSVVPSHDSRTGGPIVQFVMGQKSKQALTAFSSAEIGRKVELRVDDRVVATPAIREPLSTSIQISDVGWTDEVAAAIASELAKPNAKIELGPIKE
;
A
#
# COMPACT_ATOMS: atom_id res chain seq x y z
N MET A 1 -31.33 35.40 -16.93
CA MET A 1 -31.00 34.91 -16.56
C MET A 1 -30.62 34.47 -16.30
N ASP A 2 -30.48 34.26 -16.31
CA ASP A 2 -30.03 33.59 -15.94
C ASP A 2 -29.29 33.28 -15.72
N GLU A 3 -29.03 33.42 -15.83
CA GLU A 3 -28.23 32.99 -15.61
C GLU A 3 -27.75 32.64 -14.75
N ARG A 4 -28.00 32.54 -14.60
CA ARG A 4 -27.54 32.00 -13.80
C ARG A 4 -27.28 31.09 -13.55
N MET A 5 -27.38 30.80 -13.94
CA MET A 5 -27.03 29.78 -13.61
C MET A 5 -26.25 29.42 -13.92
N PHE A 6 -26.02 29.44 -14.27
CA PHE A 6 -25.16 28.77 -14.45
C PHE A 6 -24.22 28.87 -14.16
N ARG A 7 -24.34 29.46 -14.23
CA ARG A 7 -23.37 29.27 -13.87
C ARG A 7 -22.87 28.72 -13.02
N SER A 8 -23.16 28.66 -12.90
CA SER A 8 -22.65 27.89 -12.10
C SER A 8 -22.46 26.87 -12.20
N LEU A 9 -22.74 26.77 -12.85
CA LEU A 9 -22.33 25.66 -12.91
C LEU A 9 -21.36 25.39 -13.14
N PHE A 10 -21.08 25.73 -13.50
CA PHE A 10 -20.03 25.14 -13.56
C PHE A 10 -19.19 25.08 -12.89
N SER A 11 -19.30 25.58 -12.75
CA SER A 11 -18.39 25.24 -12.20
C SER A 11 -18.16 24.47 -11.49
N LEU A 12 -18.65 24.18 -11.64
CA LEU A 12 -18.28 23.22 -11.08
C LEU A 12 -17.71 22.49 -11.17
N THR A 13 -17.79 22.57 -11.63
CA THR A 13 -17.17 21.68 -11.70
C THR A 13 -16.26 21.36 -11.67
N PHE A 14 -16.01 21.49 -11.93
CA PHE A 14 -14.97 20.81 -11.94
C PHE A 14 -14.11 20.75 -11.24
N SER A 15 -14.09 21.23 -11.04
CA SER A 15 -13.07 20.94 -10.57
C SER A 15 -12.82 19.94 -9.81
N LEU A 16 -13.24 19.58 -9.57
CA LEU A 16 -12.97 18.53 -8.92
C LEU A 16 -12.39 17.55 -9.22
N ILE A 17 -12.61 17.52 -9.81
CA ILE A 17 -12.06 16.61 -10.20
C ILE A 17 -10.76 16.38 -10.16
N LEU A 18 -10.69 16.99 -10.16
CA LEU A 18 -9.61 16.96 -10.42
C LEU A 18 -8.56 16.32 -9.90
N GLY A 19 -7.92 16.66 -9.74
CA GLY A 19 -6.68 16.21 -9.24
C GLY A 19 -6.72 15.03 -8.37
N SER A 20 -7.79 14.83 -7.72
CA SER A 20 -7.92 13.67 -6.84
C SER A 20 -7.75 12.37 -7.59
N ALA A 21 -8.05 12.34 -8.86
CA ALA A 21 -7.88 11.15 -9.66
C ALA A 21 -6.42 10.76 -9.83
N CYS A 22 -5.50 11.66 -9.50
CA CYS A 22 -4.07 11.41 -9.68
C CYS A 22 -3.43 10.69 -8.52
N PHE A 23 -4.16 10.48 -7.43
CA PHE A 23 -3.58 9.92 -6.21
C PHE A 23 -4.10 8.54 -5.93
N ALA A 24 -3.17 7.60 -5.71
CA ALA A 24 -3.53 6.28 -5.24
C ALA A 24 -4.03 6.39 -3.81
N GLU A 25 -5.10 5.69 -3.51
CA GLU A 25 -5.61 5.61 -2.16
C GLU A 25 -4.99 4.43 -1.44
N SER A 26 -4.94 4.51 -0.12
CA SER A 26 -4.46 3.40 0.68
C SER A 26 -5.38 2.19 0.54
N VAL A 27 -4.78 1.02 0.58
CA VAL A 27 -5.50 -0.25 0.51
C VAL A 27 -5.40 -0.93 1.87
N VAL A 28 -6.53 -1.31 2.44
CA VAL A 28 -6.56 -2.11 3.66
C VAL A 28 -6.34 -3.56 3.26
N LEU A 29 -5.38 -4.21 3.90
CA LEU A 29 -4.98 -5.56 3.54
C LEU A 29 -5.65 -6.58 4.46
N ASP A 30 -6.18 -7.64 3.84
CA ASP A 30 -6.74 -8.77 4.55
C ASP A 30 -5.65 -9.82 4.68
N VAL A 31 -4.78 -9.68 5.68
CA VAL A 31 -3.60 -10.52 5.84
C VAL A 31 -3.97 -11.85 6.47
N LEU A 32 -3.65 -12.94 5.79
CA LEU A 32 -3.93 -14.30 6.27
C LEU A 32 -2.73 -14.93 6.95
N SER A 33 -1.53 -14.67 6.49
CA SER A 33 -0.32 -15.20 7.12
C SER A 33 0.86 -14.28 6.86
N VAL A 34 1.80 -14.26 7.79
CA VAL A 34 3.02 -13.46 7.71
C VAL A 34 4.17 -14.32 8.20
N VAL A 35 5.26 -14.38 7.42
CA VAL A 35 6.43 -15.20 7.76
C VAL A 35 7.69 -14.42 7.42
N PRO A 36 8.60 -14.24 8.38
CA PRO A 36 9.94 -13.74 8.04
C PRO A 36 10.71 -14.83 7.31
N SER A 37 11.47 -14.46 6.29
CA SER A 37 12.14 -15.40 5.42
C SER A 37 13.39 -14.77 4.83
N HIS A 38 13.98 -15.41 3.85
CA HIS A 38 15.16 -14.91 3.15
C HIS A 38 14.94 -14.98 1.66
N ASP A 39 15.43 -13.96 0.96
CA ASP A 39 15.36 -13.92 -0.50
C ASP A 39 16.27 -15.00 -1.05
N SER A 40 15.73 -15.84 -1.93
CA SER A 40 16.49 -16.95 -2.49
C SER A 40 17.64 -16.47 -3.39
N ARG A 41 17.57 -15.26 -3.90
CA ARG A 41 18.60 -14.74 -4.81
C ARG A 41 19.73 -14.03 -4.05
N THR A 42 19.40 -13.31 -3.00
CA THR A 42 20.38 -12.48 -2.29
C THR A 42 20.73 -13.00 -0.91
N GLY A 43 19.90 -13.88 -0.34
CA GLY A 43 20.07 -14.34 1.02
C GLY A 43 19.64 -13.32 2.06
N GLY A 44 19.19 -12.15 1.64
CA GLY A 44 18.79 -11.09 2.58
C GLY A 44 17.45 -11.34 3.23
N PRO A 45 17.21 -10.71 4.38
CA PRO A 45 15.96 -10.91 5.10
C PRO A 45 14.79 -10.24 4.38
N ILE A 46 13.68 -10.95 4.32
CA ILE A 46 12.44 -10.46 3.74
C ILE A 46 11.28 -10.83 4.66
N VAL A 47 10.15 -10.22 4.44
CA VAL A 47 8.89 -10.64 5.06
C VAL A 47 7.95 -11.04 3.94
N GLN A 48 7.43 -12.26 4.02
CA GLN A 48 6.43 -12.75 3.09
C GLN A 48 5.08 -12.72 3.77
N PHE A 49 4.06 -12.22 3.07
CA PHE A 49 2.72 -12.32 3.61
C PHE A 49 1.73 -12.60 2.51
N VAL A 50 0.66 -13.30 2.91
CA VAL A 50 -0.39 -13.75 2.02
C VAL A 50 -1.68 -13.07 2.43
N MET A 51 -2.38 -12.49 1.49
CA MET A 51 -3.66 -11.82 1.71
C MET A 51 -4.80 -12.64 1.16
N GLY A 52 -5.98 -12.39 1.70
CA GLY A 52 -7.20 -12.99 1.19
C GLY A 52 -7.64 -12.33 -0.11
N GLN A 53 -8.63 -12.94 -0.75
CA GLN A 53 -9.12 -12.48 -2.04
C GLN A 53 -9.74 -11.09 -1.99
N LYS A 54 -10.20 -10.66 -0.80
CA LYS A 54 -10.79 -9.33 -0.65
C LYS A 54 -9.83 -8.21 -1.02
N SER A 55 -8.54 -8.41 -0.78
CA SER A 55 -7.53 -7.39 -1.06
C SER A 55 -7.03 -7.42 -2.49
N LYS A 56 -7.26 -8.49 -3.20
CA LYS A 56 -6.55 -8.77 -4.45
C LYS A 56 -6.72 -7.67 -5.49
N GLN A 57 -7.96 -7.31 -5.78
CA GLN A 57 -8.24 -6.36 -6.86
C GLN A 57 -7.71 -4.97 -6.53
N ALA A 58 -8.00 -4.50 -5.32
CA ALA A 58 -7.54 -3.17 -4.89
C ALA A 58 -6.02 -3.11 -4.82
N LEU A 59 -5.39 -4.17 -4.33
CA LEU A 59 -3.95 -4.23 -4.21
C LEU A 59 -3.27 -4.24 -5.58
N THR A 60 -3.81 -5.00 -6.52
CA THR A 60 -3.27 -5.03 -7.89
C THR A 60 -3.37 -3.66 -8.53
N ALA A 61 -4.52 -2.99 -8.39
CA ALA A 61 -4.71 -1.66 -8.96
C ALA A 61 -3.76 -0.63 -8.32
N PHE A 62 -3.65 -0.65 -6.99
CA PHE A 62 -2.78 0.28 -6.28
C PHE A 62 -1.32 0.07 -6.70
N SER A 63 -0.84 -1.17 -6.66
CA SER A 63 0.55 -1.45 -6.96
C SER A 63 0.90 -1.15 -8.41
N SER A 64 -0.02 -1.40 -9.34
CA SER A 64 0.21 -1.06 -10.75
C SER A 64 0.41 0.44 -10.95
N ALA A 65 -0.30 1.25 -10.17
CA ALA A 65 -0.18 2.70 -10.26
C ALA A 65 1.10 3.22 -9.59
N GLU A 66 1.71 2.43 -8.69
CA GLU A 66 2.85 2.87 -7.89
C GLU A 66 4.16 2.17 -8.26
N ILE A 67 4.20 1.49 -9.39
CA ILE A 67 5.43 0.81 -9.82
C ILE A 67 6.57 1.84 -9.92
N GLY A 68 7.72 1.48 -9.37
CA GLY A 68 8.90 2.33 -9.36
C GLY A 68 8.96 3.28 -8.18
N ARG A 69 7.97 3.25 -7.30
CA ARG A 69 7.91 4.17 -6.15
C ARG A 69 7.95 3.39 -4.85
N LYS A 70 8.37 4.08 -3.80
CA LYS A 70 8.23 3.56 -2.44
C LYS A 70 6.83 3.89 -1.94
N VAL A 71 6.31 3.00 -1.13
CA VAL A 71 5.00 3.17 -0.50
C VAL A 71 5.16 2.94 0.98
N GLU A 72 4.11 3.24 1.76
CA GLU A 72 4.13 3.02 3.20
C GLU A 72 3.31 1.81 3.57
N LEU A 73 3.90 0.92 4.35
CA LEU A 73 3.17 -0.17 4.98
C LEU A 73 2.89 0.27 6.42
N ARG A 74 1.62 0.37 6.78
CA ARG A 74 1.20 0.89 8.08
C ARG A 74 0.45 -0.18 8.86
N VAL A 75 0.70 -0.19 10.16
CA VAL A 75 -0.05 -1.00 11.11
C VAL A 75 -0.67 -0.04 12.12
N ASP A 76 -1.99 0.02 12.18
CA ASP A 76 -2.74 0.92 13.06
C ASP A 76 -2.26 2.36 12.91
N ASP A 77 -2.12 2.80 11.66
CA ASP A 77 -1.71 4.15 11.26
C ASP A 77 -0.25 4.48 11.55
N ARG A 78 0.54 3.51 11.98
CA ARG A 78 2.00 3.67 12.16
C ARG A 78 2.74 3.06 10.98
N VAL A 79 3.66 3.81 10.40
CA VAL A 79 4.49 3.30 9.32
C VAL A 79 5.50 2.30 9.90
N VAL A 80 5.49 1.08 9.40
CA VAL A 80 6.44 0.04 9.86
C VAL A 80 7.48 -0.29 8.79
N ALA A 81 7.21 0.05 7.53
CA ALA A 81 8.16 -0.20 6.44
C ALA A 81 7.81 0.69 5.26
N THR A 82 8.80 0.94 4.40
CA THR A 82 8.59 1.73 3.18
C THR A 82 9.15 0.97 1.97
N PRO A 83 8.52 -0.15 1.60
CA PRO A 83 9.03 -0.97 0.50
C PRO A 83 8.82 -0.30 -0.85
N ALA A 84 9.67 -0.64 -1.81
CA ALA A 84 9.52 -0.19 -3.19
C ALA A 84 8.67 -1.19 -3.96
N ILE A 85 7.78 -0.68 -4.80
CA ILE A 85 6.95 -1.51 -5.66
C ILE A 85 7.69 -1.71 -6.98
N ARG A 86 7.95 -2.96 -7.34
CA ARG A 86 8.66 -3.28 -8.58
C ARG A 86 7.79 -3.94 -9.61
N GLU A 87 6.69 -4.52 -9.18
CA GLU A 87 5.76 -5.20 -10.07
C GLU A 87 4.38 -5.19 -9.43
N PRO A 88 3.33 -5.42 -10.21
CA PRO A 88 2.00 -5.47 -9.62
C PRO A 88 1.93 -6.57 -8.57
N LEU A 89 1.26 -6.27 -7.46
CA LEU A 89 1.12 -7.19 -6.34
C LEU A 89 -0.22 -7.91 -6.42
N SER A 90 -0.27 -9.11 -5.87
CA SER A 90 -1.51 -9.85 -5.81
C SER A 90 -1.69 -10.37 -4.38
N THR A 91 -2.01 -11.65 -4.18
CA THR A 91 -2.29 -12.16 -2.85
C THR A 91 -1.06 -12.63 -2.09
N SER A 92 0.11 -12.67 -2.74
CA SER A 92 1.35 -13.05 -2.08
C SER A 92 2.38 -11.95 -2.30
N ILE A 93 2.91 -11.43 -1.21
CA ILE A 93 3.84 -10.29 -1.27
C ILE A 93 5.10 -10.60 -0.48
N GLN A 94 6.23 -10.17 -1.06
CA GLN A 94 7.50 -10.14 -0.34
C GLN A 94 7.94 -8.70 -0.22
N ILE A 95 8.34 -8.30 0.97
CA ILE A 95 8.89 -6.96 1.17
C ILE A 95 10.27 -7.05 1.79
N SER A 96 11.10 -6.08 1.45
CA SER A 96 12.43 -5.92 2.02
C SER A 96 12.85 -4.47 1.89
N ASP A 97 13.89 -4.09 2.59
CA ASP A 97 14.47 -2.77 2.44
C ASP A 97 15.96 -2.86 2.75
N VAL A 98 16.67 -1.82 2.33
CA VAL A 98 18.11 -1.73 2.54
C VAL A 98 18.39 -1.66 4.04
N GLY A 99 19.36 -2.44 4.49
CA GLY A 99 19.77 -2.41 5.89
C GLY A 99 18.91 -3.26 6.81
N TRP A 100 17.95 -3.99 6.29
CA TRP A 100 17.18 -4.90 7.13
C TRP A 100 18.06 -6.03 7.66
N THR A 101 17.86 -6.38 8.93
CA THR A 101 18.45 -7.54 9.56
C THR A 101 17.36 -8.58 9.80
N ASP A 102 17.76 -9.77 10.20
CA ASP A 102 16.78 -10.81 10.56
C ASP A 102 15.88 -10.33 11.71
N GLU A 103 16.47 -9.58 12.66
CA GLU A 103 15.71 -9.06 13.80
C GLU A 103 14.66 -8.03 13.34
N VAL A 104 15.02 -7.18 12.39
CA VAL A 104 14.08 -6.18 11.86
C VAL A 104 12.93 -6.88 11.11
N ALA A 105 13.28 -7.87 10.28
CA ALA A 105 12.26 -8.62 9.55
C ALA A 105 11.30 -9.33 10.52
N ALA A 106 11.85 -9.94 11.56
CA ALA A 106 11.03 -10.63 12.57
C ALA A 106 10.11 -9.65 13.31
N ALA A 107 10.63 -8.47 13.64
CA ALA A 107 9.84 -7.44 14.32
C ALA A 107 8.70 -6.95 13.44
N ILE A 108 8.96 -6.72 12.16
CA ILE A 108 7.93 -6.28 11.23
C ILE A 108 6.88 -7.38 11.04
N ALA A 109 7.32 -8.64 10.91
CA ALA A 109 6.39 -9.76 10.80
C ALA A 109 5.48 -9.85 12.03
N SER A 110 6.02 -9.62 13.22
CA SER A 110 5.22 -9.62 14.45
C SER A 110 4.17 -8.52 14.45
N GLU A 111 4.52 -7.31 13.97
CA GLU A 111 3.56 -6.23 13.88
C GLU A 111 2.44 -6.57 12.90
N LEU A 112 2.77 -7.15 11.76
CA LEU A 112 1.78 -7.50 10.75
C LEU A 112 0.89 -8.66 11.18
N ALA A 113 1.35 -9.49 12.09
CA ALA A 113 0.60 -10.65 12.56
C ALA A 113 -0.29 -10.37 13.75
N LYS A 114 -0.29 -9.15 14.27
CA LYS A 114 -1.13 -8.82 15.44
C LYS A 114 -2.60 -9.02 15.14
N PRO A 115 -3.35 -9.70 16.02
CA PRO A 115 -4.79 -9.86 15.80
C PRO A 115 -5.49 -8.49 15.80
N ASN A 116 -6.46 -8.34 14.93
CA ASN A 116 -7.27 -7.13 14.82
C ASN A 116 -6.50 -5.87 14.45
N ALA A 117 -5.26 -6.01 14.00
CA ALA A 117 -4.51 -4.86 13.51
C ALA A 117 -5.05 -4.43 12.15
N LYS A 118 -5.12 -3.10 11.95
CA LYS A 118 -5.47 -2.55 10.66
C LYS A 118 -4.20 -2.39 9.85
N ILE A 119 -4.05 -3.16 8.79
CA ILE A 119 -2.85 -3.15 7.97
C ILE A 119 -3.19 -2.49 6.63
N GLU A 120 -2.41 -1.48 6.27
CA GLU A 120 -2.64 -0.71 5.05
C GLU A 120 -1.36 -0.55 4.25
N LEU A 121 -1.53 -0.50 2.94
CA LEU A 121 -0.46 -0.11 2.03
C LEU A 121 -0.92 1.17 1.34
N GLY A 122 -0.12 2.21 1.39
CA GLY A 122 -0.54 3.49 0.83
C GLY A 122 0.64 4.30 0.31
N PRO A 123 0.35 5.42 -0.35
CA PRO A 123 1.40 6.30 -0.84
C PRO A 123 2.12 6.97 0.33
N ILE A 124 3.37 7.36 0.09
CA ILE A 124 4.13 8.08 1.11
C ILE A 124 3.48 9.43 1.36
N LYS A 125 3.20 9.71 2.61
CA LYS A 125 2.66 11.01 3.02
C LYS A 125 3.80 11.99 3.20
N GLU A 126 3.63 13.18 2.68
CA GLU A 126 4.63 14.23 2.79
C GLU A 126 4.18 15.39 3.63
#